data_9c05e2b6894b1c4d6197077c1a7bb5e9
#
_entry.id   9c05e2b6894b1c4d6197077c1a7bb5e9
#
_cell.length_a   1.000
_cell.length_b   1.000
_cell.length_c   1.000
_cell.angle_alpha   90.00
_cell.angle_beta   90.00
_cell.angle_gamma   90.00
#
_symmetry.space_group_name_H-M   'P 1'
#
loop_
_entity.id
_entity.type
_entity.pdbx_description
1 polymer ?
#
loop_
_entity_poly.entity_id
_entity_poly.type
_entity_poly.pdbx_seq_one_letter_code
_entity_poly.pdbx_strand_id
1 'polypeptide(L)'
;ALVGLGACLAGYVPLSVLLIEGTVASAFIGVVFLALHWAFIGLVDGTLTTAFARSTILGRHAEVTRHALQRTGSVVFSLGFLWVTLDYFRLRDAFLEQAKAALAESVQLGEIDISLGEVLAFGLGIWAAVVVSRILSAALEEDVAPRMKLGPGVPAAAALIVRYTVLALGFLLAAAAAGIGLSQLALFAGALGVGVGFGLQNVVSNFVSG
;
A
#
# COMPACT_ATOMS: atom_id res chain seq x y z
N ALA A 1 -20.30 6.78 28.87
CA ALA A 1 -20.80 6.40 30.20
C ALA A 1 -22.13 7.12 30.54
N LEU A 2 -22.21 8.46 30.47
CA LEU A 2 -23.44 9.21 30.81
C LEU A 2 -24.65 8.84 29.95
N VAL A 3 -24.44 8.65 28.63
CA VAL A 3 -25.49 8.22 27.68
C VAL A 3 -25.96 6.78 28.02
N GLY A 4 -25.06 5.90 28.41
CA GLY A 4 -25.39 4.53 28.83
C GLY A 4 -26.22 4.49 30.12
N LEU A 5 -25.91 5.36 31.10
CA LEU A 5 -26.69 5.51 32.29
C LEU A 5 -28.11 6.06 31.99
N GLY A 6 -28.21 7.05 31.08
CA GLY A 6 -29.51 7.55 30.61
C GLY A 6 -30.33 6.48 29.89
N ALA A 7 -29.73 5.64 29.07
CA ALA A 7 -30.40 4.51 28.43
C ALA A 7 -30.92 3.48 29.45
N CYS A 8 -30.15 3.22 30.52
CA CYS A 8 -30.56 2.33 31.60
C CYS A 8 -31.80 2.87 32.34
N LEU A 9 -31.80 4.15 32.68
CA LEU A 9 -32.92 4.80 33.32
C LEU A 9 -34.19 4.85 32.44
N ALA A 10 -34.01 4.88 31.13
CA ALA A 10 -35.10 4.80 30.15
C ALA A 10 -35.58 3.35 29.87
N GLY A 11 -35.03 2.35 30.56
CA GLY A 11 -35.42 0.94 30.40
C GLY A 11 -34.73 0.19 29.25
N TYR A 12 -33.78 0.83 28.53
CA TYR A 12 -33.03 0.20 27.45
C TYR A 12 -31.77 -0.50 27.99
N VAL A 13 -31.95 -1.56 28.81
CA VAL A 13 -30.87 -2.30 29.47
C VAL A 13 -29.83 -2.85 28.49
N PRO A 14 -30.18 -3.51 27.36
CA PRO A 14 -29.17 -4.02 26.42
C PRO A 14 -28.29 -2.92 25.79
N LEU A 15 -28.90 -1.76 25.50
CA LEU A 15 -28.18 -0.61 24.97
C LEU A 15 -27.26 0.02 26.02
N SER A 16 -27.71 0.11 27.26
CA SER A 16 -26.89 0.66 28.36
C SER A 16 -25.66 -0.20 28.64
N VAL A 17 -25.80 -1.52 28.65
CA VAL A 17 -24.70 -2.48 28.81
C VAL A 17 -23.69 -2.32 27.68
N LEU A 18 -24.15 -2.33 26.41
CA LEU A 18 -23.30 -2.16 25.25
C LEU A 18 -22.53 -0.83 25.27
N LEU A 19 -23.18 0.27 25.63
CA LEU A 19 -22.53 1.58 25.70
C LEU A 19 -21.56 1.68 26.88
N ILE A 20 -21.84 1.11 28.03
CA ILE A 20 -20.95 1.17 29.19
C ILE A 20 -19.74 0.23 28.95
N GLU A 21 -19.98 -1.03 28.61
CA GLU A 21 -18.93 -1.99 28.36
C GLU A 21 -18.06 -1.55 27.18
N GLY A 22 -18.68 -1.11 26.07
CA GLY A 22 -17.97 -0.62 24.90
C GLY A 22 -17.09 0.59 25.19
N THR A 23 -17.57 1.56 25.99
CA THR A 23 -16.75 2.74 26.34
C THR A 23 -15.60 2.39 27.27
N VAL A 24 -15.84 1.55 28.29
CA VAL A 24 -14.78 1.12 29.23
C VAL A 24 -13.73 0.29 28.51
N ALA A 25 -14.14 -0.70 27.70
CA ALA A 25 -13.25 -1.52 26.93
C ALA A 25 -12.45 -0.69 25.93
N SER A 26 -13.09 0.23 25.18
CA SER A 26 -12.41 1.11 24.23
C SER A 26 -11.39 2.02 24.92
N ALA A 27 -11.70 2.55 26.10
CA ALA A 27 -10.75 3.37 26.87
C ALA A 27 -9.52 2.55 27.29
N PHE A 28 -9.74 1.34 27.82
CA PHE A 28 -8.64 0.44 28.21
C PHE A 28 -7.78 0.05 27.00
N ILE A 29 -8.41 -0.36 25.91
CA ILE A 29 -7.71 -0.74 24.67
C ILE A 29 -7.00 0.46 24.08
N GLY A 30 -7.57 1.66 24.14
CA GLY A 30 -6.94 2.90 23.72
C GLY A 30 -5.60 3.14 24.44
N VAL A 31 -5.55 2.91 25.76
CA VAL A 31 -4.30 3.00 26.52
C VAL A 31 -3.29 1.96 26.06
N VAL A 32 -3.72 0.72 25.80
CA VAL A 32 -2.83 -0.35 25.29
C VAL A 32 -2.27 0.02 23.90
N PHE A 33 -3.13 0.47 22.98
CA PHE A 33 -2.69 0.89 21.65
C PHE A 33 -1.75 2.09 21.70
N LEU A 34 -1.98 3.06 22.57
CA LEU A 34 -1.06 4.16 22.82
C LEU A 34 0.29 3.67 23.33
N ALA A 35 0.31 2.79 24.31
CA ALA A 35 1.54 2.22 24.85
C ALA A 35 2.33 1.45 23.78
N LEU A 36 1.65 0.62 22.97
CA LEU A 36 2.26 -0.10 21.85
C LEU A 36 2.79 0.85 20.79
N HIS A 37 2.07 1.92 20.48
CA HIS A 37 2.51 2.93 19.52
C HIS A 37 3.79 3.65 20.00
N TRP A 38 3.85 4.06 21.26
CA TRP A 38 5.06 4.65 21.85
C TRP A 38 6.24 3.66 21.87
N ALA A 39 5.97 2.39 22.19
CA ALA A 39 6.98 1.35 22.16
C ALA A 39 7.51 1.13 20.71
N PHE A 40 6.62 1.14 19.72
CA PHE A 40 6.98 1.06 18.30
C PHE A 40 7.86 2.24 17.87
N ILE A 41 7.50 3.48 18.22
CA ILE A 41 8.33 4.66 17.94
C ILE A 41 9.72 4.50 18.57
N GLY A 42 9.79 4.11 19.83
CA GLY A 42 11.05 3.89 20.52
C GLY A 42 11.91 2.79 19.87
N LEU A 43 11.29 1.73 19.38
CA LEU A 43 11.98 0.65 18.68
C LEU A 43 12.51 1.12 17.31
N VAL A 44 11.73 1.89 16.55
CA VAL A 44 12.17 2.49 15.27
C VAL A 44 13.36 3.41 15.51
N ASP A 45 13.28 4.28 16.53
CA ASP A 45 14.37 5.20 16.88
C ASP A 45 15.62 4.44 17.33
N GLY A 46 15.44 3.43 18.18
CA GLY A 46 16.54 2.58 18.67
C GLY A 46 17.22 1.81 17.54
N THR A 47 16.47 1.21 16.63
CA THR A 47 17.04 0.44 15.52
C THR A 47 17.79 1.31 14.52
N LEU A 48 17.27 2.49 14.17
CA LEU A 48 17.91 3.41 13.22
C LEU A 48 19.19 4.05 13.77
N THR A 49 19.40 4.05 15.09
CA THR A 49 20.63 4.57 15.71
C THR A 49 21.76 3.54 15.76
N THR A 50 21.48 2.26 15.49
CA THR A 50 22.51 1.21 15.54
C THR A 50 23.55 1.35 14.42
N ALA A 51 24.79 0.91 14.69
CA ALA A 51 25.88 0.94 13.72
C ALA A 51 25.55 0.13 12.45
N PHE A 52 24.79 -0.96 12.60
CA PHE A 52 24.34 -1.80 11.50
C PHE A 52 23.35 -1.08 10.57
N ALA A 53 22.39 -0.34 11.15
CA ALA A 53 21.44 0.43 10.34
C ALA A 53 22.15 1.55 9.57
N ARG A 54 23.16 2.20 10.13
CA ARG A 54 23.93 3.26 9.47
C ARG A 54 24.72 2.78 8.25
N SER A 55 25.04 1.51 8.17
CA SER A 55 25.74 0.89 7.03
C SER A 55 24.81 0.44 5.90
N THR A 56 23.50 0.52 6.09
CA THR A 56 22.47 0.12 5.11
C THR A 56 21.84 1.33 4.42
N ILE A 57 21.13 1.11 3.31
CA ILE A 57 20.35 2.13 2.59
C ILE A 57 19.38 2.85 3.53
N LEU A 58 18.76 2.12 4.46
CA LEU A 58 17.84 2.63 5.47
C LEU A 58 18.48 3.67 6.38
N GLY A 59 19.76 3.50 6.72
CA GLY A 59 20.49 4.43 7.58
C GLY A 59 21.00 5.68 6.84
N ARG A 60 21.23 5.60 5.53
CA ARG A 60 21.64 6.77 4.73
C ARG A 60 20.52 7.82 4.62
N HIS A 61 19.26 7.38 4.63
CA HIS A 61 18.07 8.22 4.59
C HIS A 61 17.25 8.10 5.89
N ALA A 62 17.95 8.02 7.03
CA ALA A 62 17.35 7.70 8.34
C ALA A 62 16.18 8.64 8.70
N GLU A 63 16.26 9.94 8.41
CA GLU A 63 15.18 10.88 8.72
C GLU A 63 13.93 10.62 7.89
N VAL A 64 14.07 10.40 6.57
CA VAL A 64 12.93 10.11 5.68
C VAL A 64 12.30 8.78 6.04
N THR A 65 13.13 7.76 6.29
CA THR A 65 12.69 6.42 6.69
C THR A 65 11.99 6.45 8.05
N ARG A 66 12.53 7.20 9.01
CA ARG A 66 11.94 7.40 10.32
C ARG A 66 10.54 8.00 10.23
N HIS A 67 10.39 9.12 9.53
CA HIS A 67 9.09 9.78 9.37
C HIS A 67 8.08 8.88 8.63
N ALA A 68 8.52 8.17 7.60
CA ALA A 68 7.67 7.23 6.87
C ALA A 68 7.18 6.08 7.78
N LEU A 69 8.09 5.45 8.53
CA LEU A 69 7.76 4.36 9.46
C LEU A 69 6.85 4.84 10.59
N GLN A 70 7.15 5.99 11.20
CA GLN A 70 6.32 6.54 12.27
C GLN A 70 4.92 6.90 11.77
N ARG A 71 4.82 7.52 10.59
CA ARG A 71 3.52 7.87 9.99
C ARG A 71 2.72 6.61 9.64
N THR A 72 3.36 5.62 9.01
CA THR A 72 2.71 4.35 8.69
C THR A 72 2.29 3.62 9.96
N GLY A 73 3.16 3.56 10.97
CA GLY A 73 2.83 3.00 12.27
C GLY A 73 1.63 3.68 12.92
N SER A 74 1.60 5.02 12.96
CA SER A 74 0.46 5.78 13.50
C SER A 74 -0.85 5.43 12.81
N VAL A 75 -0.84 5.31 11.48
CA VAL A 75 -2.04 4.91 10.72
C VAL A 75 -2.46 3.49 11.06
N VAL A 76 -1.53 2.53 11.10
CA VAL A 76 -1.81 1.12 11.44
C VAL A 76 -2.38 0.99 12.85
N PHE A 77 -1.78 1.66 13.85
CA PHE A 77 -2.29 1.62 15.22
C PHE A 77 -3.66 2.30 15.35
N SER A 78 -3.89 3.42 14.65
CA SER A 78 -5.20 4.10 14.65
C SER A 78 -6.29 3.25 14.01
N LEU A 79 -5.99 2.61 12.87
CA LEU A 79 -6.92 1.70 12.20
C LEU A 79 -7.18 0.44 13.05
N GLY A 80 -6.15 -0.12 13.67
CA GLY A 80 -6.29 -1.25 14.58
C GLY A 80 -7.16 -0.93 15.80
N PHE A 81 -6.95 0.22 16.42
CA PHE A 81 -7.80 0.70 17.50
C PHE A 81 -9.26 0.88 17.06
N LEU A 82 -9.47 1.54 15.91
CA LEU A 82 -10.81 1.73 15.35
C LEU A 82 -11.50 0.38 15.09
N TRP A 83 -10.76 -0.57 14.49
CA TRP A 83 -11.27 -1.90 14.20
C TRP A 83 -11.77 -2.64 15.44
N VAL A 84 -10.95 -2.66 16.49
CA VAL A 84 -11.29 -3.31 17.75
C VAL A 84 -12.45 -2.58 18.44
N THR A 85 -12.49 -1.25 18.38
CA THR A 85 -13.58 -0.46 18.94
C THR A 85 -14.91 -0.77 18.24
N LEU A 86 -14.93 -0.83 16.91
CA LEU A 86 -16.13 -1.20 16.14
C LEU A 86 -16.64 -2.59 16.51
N ASP A 87 -15.74 -3.54 16.81
CA ASP A 87 -16.11 -4.89 17.24
C ASP A 87 -16.82 -4.87 18.61
N TYR A 88 -16.29 -4.14 19.58
CA TYR A 88 -16.92 -3.99 20.91
C TYR A 88 -18.30 -3.35 20.85
N PHE A 89 -18.53 -2.41 19.95
CA PHE A 89 -19.84 -1.81 19.73
C PHE A 89 -20.75 -2.64 18.82
N ARG A 90 -20.29 -3.81 18.35
CA ARG A 90 -21.00 -4.68 17.39
C ARG A 90 -21.36 -3.98 16.08
N LEU A 91 -20.61 -2.94 15.75
CA LEU A 91 -20.79 -2.16 14.51
C LEU A 91 -19.94 -2.68 13.35
N ARG A 92 -18.96 -3.56 13.64
CA ARG A 92 -18.02 -4.06 12.63
C ARG A 92 -18.72 -4.69 11.43
N ASP A 93 -19.66 -5.61 11.68
CA ASP A 93 -20.32 -6.35 10.60
C ASP A 93 -21.21 -5.43 9.77
N ALA A 94 -21.95 -4.52 10.41
CA ALA A 94 -22.74 -3.52 9.72
C ALA A 94 -21.85 -2.57 8.88
N PHE A 95 -20.71 -2.14 9.44
CA PHE A 95 -19.76 -1.30 8.73
C PHE A 95 -19.14 -2.04 7.52
N LEU A 96 -18.76 -3.31 7.68
CA LEU A 96 -18.20 -4.12 6.60
C LEU A 96 -19.21 -4.35 5.48
N GLU A 97 -20.47 -4.65 5.82
CA GLU A 97 -21.52 -4.84 4.81
C GLU A 97 -21.81 -3.55 4.03
N GLN A 98 -21.89 -2.41 4.72
CA GLN A 98 -22.05 -1.12 4.06
C GLN A 98 -20.83 -0.75 3.19
N ALA A 99 -19.61 -1.00 3.70
CA ALA A 99 -18.39 -0.75 2.94
C ALA A 99 -18.32 -1.64 1.68
N LYS A 100 -18.64 -2.94 1.81
CA LYS A 100 -18.72 -3.84 0.66
C LYS A 100 -19.78 -3.40 -0.34
N ALA A 101 -20.97 -3.02 0.13
CA ALA A 101 -22.03 -2.54 -0.75
C ALA A 101 -21.59 -1.28 -1.51
N ALA A 102 -20.98 -0.30 -0.82
CA ALA A 102 -20.47 0.91 -1.45
C ALA A 102 -19.33 0.64 -2.46
N LEU A 103 -18.45 -0.34 -2.16
CA LEU A 103 -17.37 -0.72 -3.09
C LEU A 103 -17.89 -1.53 -4.29
N ALA A 104 -18.98 -2.26 -4.11
CA ALA A 104 -19.61 -3.06 -5.16
C ALA A 104 -20.61 -2.26 -6.00
N GLU A 105 -21.01 -1.06 -5.53
CA GLU A 105 -21.90 -0.19 -6.27
C GLU A 105 -21.25 0.21 -7.61
N SER A 106 -21.83 -0.23 -8.72
CA SER A 106 -21.33 0.06 -10.05
C SER A 106 -22.12 1.21 -10.68
N VAL A 107 -21.39 2.11 -11.32
CA VAL A 107 -21.96 3.17 -12.15
C VAL A 107 -21.85 2.74 -13.60
N GLN A 108 -22.98 2.67 -14.29
CA GLN A 108 -23.03 2.37 -15.72
C GLN A 108 -22.65 3.61 -16.52
N LEU A 109 -21.51 3.55 -17.21
CA LEU A 109 -21.04 4.55 -18.15
C LEU A 109 -21.11 3.98 -19.58
N GLY A 110 -22.29 3.98 -20.15
CA GLY A 110 -22.55 3.36 -21.47
C GLY A 110 -22.53 1.84 -21.39
N GLU A 111 -21.59 1.20 -22.08
CA GLU A 111 -21.40 -0.26 -22.07
C GLU A 111 -20.44 -0.75 -20.98
N ILE A 112 -19.90 0.15 -20.16
CA ILE A 112 -18.90 -0.17 -19.15
C ILE A 112 -19.52 0.02 -17.77
N ASP A 113 -19.52 -1.05 -16.97
CA ASP A 113 -19.87 -1.04 -15.56
C ASP A 113 -18.57 -0.85 -14.76
N ILE A 114 -18.46 0.24 -14.03
CA ILE A 114 -17.28 0.53 -13.20
C ILE A 114 -17.74 0.65 -11.75
N SER A 115 -17.17 -0.19 -10.88
CA SER A 115 -17.39 -0.10 -9.44
C SER A 115 -16.35 0.80 -8.76
N LEU A 116 -16.73 1.39 -7.63
CA LEU A 116 -15.79 2.15 -6.82
C LEU A 116 -14.61 1.26 -6.36
N GLY A 117 -14.88 -0.02 -6.09
CA GLY A 117 -13.85 -1.00 -5.72
C GLY A 117 -12.81 -1.20 -6.82
N GLU A 118 -13.23 -1.28 -8.09
CA GLU A 118 -12.32 -1.41 -9.24
C GLU A 118 -11.45 -0.17 -9.44
N VAL A 119 -12.02 1.02 -9.30
CA VAL A 119 -11.24 2.27 -9.36
C VAL A 119 -10.19 2.33 -8.26
N LEU A 120 -10.55 1.96 -7.03
CA LEU A 120 -9.61 1.91 -5.92
C LEU A 120 -8.55 0.83 -6.11
N ALA A 121 -8.92 -0.37 -6.59
CA ALA A 121 -7.99 -1.44 -6.90
C ALA A 121 -6.96 -1.00 -7.96
N PHE A 122 -7.42 -0.35 -9.02
CA PHE A 122 -6.55 0.25 -10.04
C PHE A 122 -5.58 1.27 -9.44
N GLY A 123 -6.11 2.26 -8.71
CA GLY A 123 -5.29 3.30 -8.08
C GLY A 123 -4.24 2.76 -7.12
N LEU A 124 -4.63 1.80 -6.26
CA LEU A 124 -3.71 1.12 -5.35
C LEU A 124 -2.67 0.27 -6.09
N GLY A 125 -3.08 -0.42 -7.15
CA GLY A 125 -2.17 -1.19 -8.01
C GLY A 125 -1.11 -0.31 -8.68
N ILE A 126 -1.49 0.82 -9.24
CA ILE A 126 -0.56 1.80 -9.82
C ILE A 126 0.35 2.39 -8.75
N TRP A 127 -0.19 2.77 -7.60
CA TRP A 127 0.62 3.28 -6.49
C TRP A 127 1.67 2.24 -6.05
N ALA A 128 1.27 0.98 -5.87
CA ALA A 128 2.17 -0.11 -5.51
C ALA A 128 3.25 -0.32 -6.59
N ALA A 129 2.88 -0.31 -7.87
CA ALA A 129 3.83 -0.42 -8.98
C ALA A 129 4.88 0.71 -8.97
N VAL A 130 4.46 1.95 -8.71
CA VAL A 130 5.38 3.10 -8.58
C VAL A 130 6.32 2.93 -7.39
N VAL A 131 5.81 2.50 -6.24
CA VAL A 131 6.65 2.27 -5.06
C VAL A 131 7.66 1.16 -5.30
N VAL A 132 7.21 0.01 -5.83
CA VAL A 132 8.09 -1.13 -6.14
C VAL A 132 9.14 -0.75 -7.19
N SER A 133 8.74 -0.04 -8.26
CA SER A 133 9.68 0.39 -9.28
C SER A 133 10.78 1.31 -8.74
N ARG A 134 10.43 2.23 -7.83
CA ARG A 134 11.40 3.12 -7.18
C ARG A 134 12.38 2.36 -6.30
N ILE A 135 11.87 1.42 -5.49
CA ILE A 135 12.71 0.60 -4.60
C ILE A 135 13.69 -0.25 -5.40
N LEU A 136 13.21 -0.93 -6.45
CA LEU A 136 14.05 -1.79 -7.28
C LEU A 136 15.10 -1.00 -8.08
N SER A 137 14.71 0.15 -8.63
CA SER A 137 15.65 1.02 -9.35
C SER A 137 16.74 1.56 -8.42
N ALA A 138 16.37 2.05 -7.24
CA ALA A 138 17.32 2.55 -6.25
C ALA A 138 18.27 1.44 -5.76
N ALA A 139 17.73 0.26 -5.45
CA ALA A 139 18.54 -0.89 -5.04
C ALA A 139 19.54 -1.30 -6.14
N LEU A 140 19.14 -1.24 -7.41
CA LEU A 140 20.02 -1.54 -8.52
C LEU A 140 21.15 -0.52 -8.66
N GLU A 141 20.84 0.77 -8.62
CA GLU A 141 21.83 1.84 -8.76
C GLU A 141 22.78 1.93 -7.55
N GLU A 142 22.28 1.81 -6.33
CA GLU A 142 23.05 2.08 -5.12
C GLU A 142 23.77 0.85 -4.55
N ASP A 143 23.20 -0.35 -4.70
CA ASP A 143 23.74 -1.57 -4.08
C ASP A 143 24.36 -2.54 -5.08
N VAL A 144 23.71 -2.77 -6.21
CA VAL A 144 24.11 -3.81 -7.16
C VAL A 144 25.19 -3.29 -8.13
N ALA A 145 24.96 -2.14 -8.72
CA ALA A 145 25.82 -1.58 -9.74
C ALA A 145 27.27 -1.30 -9.27
N PRO A 146 27.51 -0.75 -8.06
CA PRO A 146 28.88 -0.54 -7.57
C PRO A 146 29.67 -1.84 -7.37
N ARG A 147 28.97 -2.95 -7.07
CA ARG A 147 29.60 -4.28 -6.88
C ARG A 147 30.01 -4.94 -8.18
N MET A 148 29.32 -4.61 -9.28
CA MET A 148 29.54 -5.24 -10.59
C MET A 148 30.63 -4.57 -11.44
N LYS A 149 31.24 -3.45 -10.99
CA LYS A 149 32.27 -2.68 -11.71
C LYS A 149 31.85 -2.37 -13.15
N LEU A 150 30.58 -2.02 -13.35
CA LEU A 150 30.02 -1.70 -14.67
C LEU A 150 30.57 -0.39 -15.21
N GLY A 151 30.63 -0.28 -16.53
CA GLY A 151 31.06 0.95 -17.19
C GLY A 151 30.14 2.15 -16.87
N PRO A 152 30.63 3.39 -17.01
CA PRO A 152 29.84 4.59 -16.73
C PRO A 152 28.56 4.63 -17.58
N GLY A 153 27.40 4.89 -16.94
CA GLY A 153 26.09 4.96 -17.59
C GLY A 153 25.31 3.65 -17.64
N VAL A 154 25.96 2.47 -17.57
CA VAL A 154 25.27 1.16 -17.58
C VAL A 154 24.32 0.99 -16.39
N PRO A 155 24.69 1.37 -15.14
CA PRO A 155 23.77 1.29 -13.99
C PRO A 155 22.49 2.10 -14.17
N ALA A 156 22.60 3.33 -14.64
CA ALA A 156 21.43 4.20 -14.85
C ALA A 156 20.52 3.67 -15.97
N ALA A 157 21.10 3.15 -17.05
CA ALA A 157 20.33 2.53 -18.13
C ALA A 157 19.61 1.26 -17.64
N ALA A 158 20.27 0.40 -16.87
CA ALA A 158 19.68 -0.80 -16.29
C ALA A 158 18.54 -0.45 -15.32
N ALA A 159 18.73 0.52 -14.43
CA ALA A 159 17.70 0.99 -13.50
C ALA A 159 16.49 1.57 -14.25
N LEU A 160 16.70 2.29 -15.34
CA LEU A 160 15.65 2.81 -16.19
C LEU A 160 14.83 1.67 -16.82
N ILE A 161 15.49 0.64 -17.36
CA ILE A 161 14.82 -0.54 -17.93
C ILE A 161 13.99 -1.24 -16.85
N VAL A 162 14.57 -1.52 -15.69
CA VAL A 162 13.86 -2.14 -14.55
C VAL A 162 12.65 -1.31 -14.18
N ARG A 163 12.82 0.00 -14.04
CA ARG A 163 11.73 0.92 -13.68
C ARG A 163 10.56 0.84 -14.66
N TYR A 164 10.82 0.94 -15.95
CA TYR A 164 9.75 0.90 -16.97
C TYR A 164 9.13 -0.49 -17.09
N THR A 165 9.92 -1.55 -16.96
CA THR A 165 9.39 -2.93 -16.97
C THR A 165 8.43 -3.15 -15.78
N VAL A 166 8.84 -2.75 -14.58
CA VAL A 166 7.98 -2.88 -13.38
C VAL A 166 6.72 -2.03 -13.49
N LEU A 167 6.82 -0.81 -14.02
CA LEU A 167 5.65 0.04 -14.25
C LEU A 167 4.71 -0.55 -15.29
N ALA A 168 5.21 -1.10 -16.38
CA ALA A 168 4.39 -1.72 -17.42
C ALA A 168 3.67 -2.97 -16.89
N LEU A 169 4.39 -3.87 -16.20
CA LEU A 169 3.79 -5.04 -15.55
C LEU A 169 2.79 -4.65 -14.47
N GLY A 170 3.14 -3.66 -13.64
CA GLY A 170 2.26 -3.14 -12.60
C GLY A 170 0.98 -2.52 -13.15
N PHE A 171 1.07 -1.81 -14.28
CA PHE A 171 -0.11 -1.30 -14.99
C PHE A 171 -1.02 -2.42 -15.46
N LEU A 172 -0.46 -3.48 -16.09
CA LEU A 172 -1.25 -4.63 -16.55
C LEU A 172 -1.93 -5.35 -15.37
N LEU A 173 -1.22 -5.53 -14.27
CA LEU A 173 -1.78 -6.14 -13.06
C LEU A 173 -2.86 -5.27 -12.42
N ALA A 174 -2.65 -3.96 -12.35
CA ALA A 174 -3.63 -3.02 -11.83
C ALA A 174 -4.90 -3.01 -12.71
N ALA A 175 -4.74 -3.03 -14.03
CA ALA A 175 -5.83 -3.09 -15.00
C ALA A 175 -6.62 -4.42 -14.89
N ALA A 176 -5.92 -5.54 -14.69
CA ALA A 176 -6.57 -6.83 -14.41
C ALA A 176 -7.36 -6.82 -13.09
N ALA A 177 -6.80 -6.21 -12.04
CA ALA A 177 -7.46 -6.06 -10.75
C ALA A 177 -8.69 -5.15 -10.81
N ALA A 178 -8.72 -4.22 -11.77
CA ALA A 178 -9.85 -3.35 -12.10
C ALA A 178 -10.89 -4.01 -13.04
N GLY A 179 -10.85 -5.33 -13.23
CA GLY A 179 -11.84 -6.04 -14.01
C GLY A 179 -11.61 -6.01 -15.53
N ILE A 180 -10.53 -5.40 -16.04
CA ILE A 180 -10.22 -5.41 -17.48
C ILE A 180 -9.86 -6.83 -17.91
N GLY A 181 -10.54 -7.36 -18.91
CA GLY A 181 -10.37 -8.73 -19.38
C GLY A 181 -8.94 -9.05 -19.83
N LEU A 182 -8.43 -10.21 -19.43
CA LEU A 182 -7.07 -10.65 -19.79
C LEU A 182 -6.81 -10.66 -21.31
N SER A 183 -7.84 -10.94 -22.13
CA SER A 183 -7.72 -10.94 -23.58
C SER A 183 -7.43 -9.54 -24.12
N GLN A 184 -8.06 -8.50 -23.56
CA GLN A 184 -7.83 -7.10 -23.94
C GLN A 184 -6.42 -6.66 -23.50
N LEU A 185 -6.00 -7.05 -22.30
CA LEU A 185 -4.65 -6.78 -21.79
C LEU A 185 -3.58 -7.48 -22.62
N ALA A 186 -3.81 -8.73 -23.03
CA ALA A 186 -2.88 -9.48 -23.90
C ALA A 186 -2.74 -8.82 -25.28
N LEU A 187 -3.85 -8.35 -25.86
CA LEU A 187 -3.83 -7.61 -27.13
C LEU A 187 -3.02 -6.31 -26.99
N PHE A 188 -3.27 -5.56 -25.93
CA PHE A 188 -2.55 -4.30 -25.65
C PHE A 188 -1.06 -4.55 -25.41
N ALA A 189 -0.71 -5.55 -24.58
CA ALA A 189 0.68 -5.94 -24.33
C ALA A 189 1.39 -6.43 -25.58
N GLY A 190 0.67 -7.16 -26.47
CA GLY A 190 1.18 -7.58 -27.76
C GLY A 190 1.49 -6.41 -28.69
N ALA A 191 0.59 -5.45 -28.79
CA ALA A 191 0.78 -4.24 -29.60
C ALA A 191 1.98 -3.40 -29.08
N LEU A 192 2.09 -3.22 -27.74
CA LEU A 192 3.23 -2.57 -27.13
C LEU A 192 4.53 -3.33 -27.40
N GLY A 193 4.51 -4.67 -27.27
CA GLY A 193 5.68 -5.52 -27.53
C GLY A 193 6.20 -5.37 -28.95
N VAL A 194 5.31 -5.34 -29.95
CA VAL A 194 5.66 -5.08 -31.34
C VAL A 194 6.25 -3.69 -31.51
N GLY A 195 5.65 -2.65 -30.92
CA GLY A 195 6.16 -1.28 -30.97
C GLY A 195 7.55 -1.14 -30.37
N VAL A 196 7.76 -1.72 -29.16
CA VAL A 196 9.08 -1.75 -28.50
C VAL A 196 10.08 -2.56 -29.33
N GLY A 197 9.66 -3.69 -29.91
CA GLY A 197 10.52 -4.52 -30.78
C GLY A 197 11.06 -3.75 -32.00
N PHE A 198 10.21 -3.03 -32.69
CA PHE A 198 10.63 -2.15 -33.79
C PHE A 198 11.50 -0.99 -33.32
N GLY A 199 11.18 -0.38 -32.16
CA GLY A 199 11.98 0.70 -31.58
C GLY A 199 13.41 0.27 -31.19
N LEU A 200 13.59 -0.99 -30.77
CA LEU A 200 14.88 -1.55 -30.37
C LEU A 200 15.64 -2.28 -31.51
N GLN A 201 15.02 -2.42 -32.68
CA GLN A 201 15.58 -3.18 -33.79
C GLN A 201 17.02 -2.78 -34.14
N ASN A 202 17.29 -1.48 -34.24
CA ASN A 202 18.65 -0.97 -34.58
C ASN A 202 19.66 -1.25 -33.45
N VAL A 203 19.23 -1.18 -32.19
CA VAL A 203 20.09 -1.45 -31.03
C VAL A 203 20.46 -2.92 -31.00
N VAL A 204 19.48 -3.81 -31.21
CA VAL A 204 19.68 -5.27 -31.24
C VAL A 204 20.55 -5.65 -32.44
N SER A 205 20.30 -5.10 -33.64
CA SER A 205 21.08 -5.35 -34.84
C SER A 205 22.53 -4.94 -34.64
N ASN A 206 22.79 -3.76 -34.08
CA ASN A 206 24.15 -3.30 -33.81
C ASN A 206 24.85 -4.17 -32.75
N PHE A 207 24.14 -4.65 -31.75
CA PHE A 207 24.70 -5.54 -30.72
C PHE A 207 25.04 -6.92 -31.26
N VAL A 208 24.21 -7.46 -32.16
CA VAL A 208 24.45 -8.78 -32.78
C VAL A 208 25.54 -8.73 -33.85
N SER A 209 25.70 -7.58 -34.54
CA SER A 209 26.67 -7.41 -35.62
C SER A 209 28.05 -6.94 -35.16
N GLY A 210 28.19 -6.43 -33.95
CA GLY A 210 29.43 -5.90 -33.37
C GLY A 210 30.09 -6.81 -32.41
#